data_d5c0cb44783db9000b9bf73d41ac36db
#
_entry.id   d5c0cb44783db9000b9bf73d41ac36db
#
_cell.length_a   1.000
_cell.length_b   1.000
_cell.length_c   1.000
_cell.angle_alpha   90.00
_cell.angle_beta   90.00
_cell.angle_gamma   90.00
#
_symmetry.space_group_name_H-M   'P 1'
#
loop_
_entity.id
_entity.type
_entity.pdbx_description
1 polymer ?
#
loop_
_entity_poly.entity_id
_entity_poly.type
_entity_poly.pdbx_seq_one_letter_code
_entity_poly.pdbx_strand_id
1 'polypeptide(L)'
;MGIGFLIIILVIIFIIAFKTIKIVRQSEVYIIERLGKFHKIADAGLTIIIPFFDHVRSVVSLKQQTMDIPPQGVITKDNVTITIDTVVFYKITDPAKAVYEIQSLKKGIEYLAITTIRDIVGKMDLDETFSSRDAINDKLRVILDEATDQWGCKIDRVEIKDITPPADIRDAMEKQMNAERNKRALILQAEGERQSAITLAEGKKEAAILEAEADKESKIRRAAGEAEAIKKVAEAKAEEAERAKRDEMLAEMEAEAQSEHDASNVEVINEKNNEEENNQE
;
A
#
# COMPACT_ATOMS: atom_id res chain seq x y z
N MET A 1 -65.81 -46.89 36.66
CA MET A 1 -65.86 -45.80 35.71
C MET A 1 -64.90 -44.60 36.06
N GLY A 2 -64.66 -44.28 37.37
CA GLY A 2 -63.84 -43.13 37.76
C GLY A 2 -62.36 -43.17 37.36
N ILE A 3 -61.71 -44.34 37.42
CA ILE A 3 -60.28 -44.45 37.13
C ILE A 3 -60.00 -44.23 35.65
N GLY A 4 -60.84 -44.73 34.71
CA GLY A 4 -60.67 -44.48 33.29
C GLY A 4 -60.84 -43.01 32.89
N PHE A 5 -61.79 -42.30 33.54
CA PHE A 5 -62.01 -40.86 33.32
C PHE A 5 -60.77 -40.02 33.82
N LEU A 6 -60.20 -40.41 34.97
CA LEU A 6 -59.01 -39.77 35.53
C LEU A 6 -57.79 -39.94 34.65
N ILE A 7 -57.58 -41.13 34.03
CA ILE A 7 -56.51 -41.41 33.05
C ILE A 7 -56.70 -40.53 31.81
N ILE A 8 -57.88 -40.40 31.28
CA ILE A 8 -58.18 -39.56 30.10
C ILE A 8 -57.82 -38.11 30.39
N ILE A 9 -58.21 -37.55 31.54
CA ILE A 9 -57.89 -36.19 31.94
C ILE A 9 -56.38 -36.03 32.04
N LEU A 10 -55.65 -36.96 32.65
CA LEU A 10 -54.21 -36.91 32.81
C LEU A 10 -53.48 -36.94 31.46
N VAL A 11 -53.95 -37.74 30.48
CA VAL A 11 -53.44 -37.77 29.12
C VAL A 11 -53.70 -36.43 28.40
N ILE A 12 -54.87 -35.84 28.56
CA ILE A 12 -55.21 -34.54 27.97
C ILE A 12 -54.27 -33.47 28.55
N ILE A 13 -54.08 -33.42 29.87
CA ILE A 13 -53.16 -32.46 30.49
C ILE A 13 -51.75 -32.67 30.01
N PHE A 14 -51.29 -33.91 29.84
CA PHE A 14 -49.96 -34.24 29.33
C PHE A 14 -49.77 -33.76 27.87
N ILE A 15 -50.74 -33.97 26.99
CA ILE A 15 -50.74 -33.48 25.63
C ILE A 15 -50.73 -31.95 25.55
N ILE A 16 -51.51 -31.29 26.43
CA ILE A 16 -51.51 -29.82 26.52
C ILE A 16 -50.14 -29.33 26.98
N ALA A 17 -49.55 -29.94 28.02
CA ALA A 17 -48.23 -29.58 28.53
C ALA A 17 -47.14 -29.70 27.47
N PHE A 18 -47.16 -30.77 26.66
CA PHE A 18 -46.21 -30.93 25.56
C PHE A 18 -46.37 -29.88 24.48
N LYS A 19 -47.59 -29.47 24.13
CA LYS A 19 -47.86 -28.41 23.13
C LYS A 19 -47.56 -27.01 23.63
N THR A 20 -47.46 -26.81 24.96
CA THR A 20 -47.18 -25.54 25.62
C THR A 20 -45.71 -25.09 25.43
N ILE A 21 -44.78 -26.04 25.32
CA ILE A 21 -43.37 -25.77 25.23
C ILE A 21 -42.95 -25.65 23.76
N LYS A 22 -42.43 -24.50 23.39
CA LYS A 22 -41.81 -24.26 22.07
C LYS A 22 -40.33 -23.86 22.24
N ILE A 23 -39.47 -24.43 21.38
CA ILE A 23 -38.07 -24.08 21.33
C ILE A 23 -37.87 -23.16 20.12
N VAL A 24 -37.38 -21.95 20.38
CA VAL A 24 -37.02 -20.94 19.37
C VAL A 24 -35.55 -21.10 19.03
N ARG A 25 -35.23 -21.17 17.74
CA ARG A 25 -33.85 -21.30 17.27
C ARG A 25 -33.07 -20.01 17.49
N GLN A 26 -31.76 -20.12 17.59
CA GLN A 26 -30.90 -18.96 17.67
C GLN A 26 -31.00 -18.10 16.42
N SER A 27 -31.02 -16.79 16.60
CA SER A 27 -31.20 -15.78 15.54
C SER A 27 -32.57 -15.80 14.85
N GLU A 28 -33.57 -16.47 15.46
CA GLU A 28 -34.98 -16.38 15.08
C GLU A 28 -35.75 -15.86 16.27
N VAL A 29 -36.86 -15.18 16.00
CA VAL A 29 -37.84 -14.77 17.04
C VAL A 29 -39.23 -15.12 16.56
N TYR A 30 -40.07 -15.53 17.53
CA TYR A 30 -41.47 -15.82 17.27
C TYR A 30 -42.35 -14.66 17.74
N ILE A 31 -43.17 -14.16 16.86
CA ILE A 31 -44.21 -13.18 17.22
C ILE A 31 -45.45 -13.95 17.65
N ILE A 32 -45.83 -13.76 18.89
CA ILE A 32 -46.93 -14.45 19.52
C ILE A 32 -48.13 -13.50 19.68
N GLU A 33 -49.25 -13.88 19.10
CA GLU A 33 -50.54 -13.23 19.27
C GLU A 33 -51.37 -14.01 20.28
N ARG A 34 -52.11 -13.28 21.11
CA ARG A 34 -53.10 -13.83 22.02
C ARG A 34 -54.47 -13.27 21.63
N LEU A 35 -55.39 -14.17 21.19
CA LEU A 35 -56.74 -13.79 20.73
C LEU A 35 -56.71 -12.68 19.66
N GLY A 36 -55.72 -12.77 18.73
CA GLY A 36 -55.59 -11.82 17.62
C GLY A 36 -54.89 -10.48 17.94
N LYS A 37 -54.42 -10.32 19.19
CA LYS A 37 -53.63 -9.14 19.57
C LYS A 37 -52.14 -9.53 19.79
N PHE A 38 -51.25 -8.65 19.43
CA PHE A 38 -49.84 -8.80 19.81
C PHE A 38 -49.68 -8.99 21.28
N HIS A 39 -48.98 -10.04 21.68
CA HIS A 39 -48.77 -10.35 23.11
C HIS A 39 -47.29 -10.20 23.50
N LYS A 40 -46.40 -10.92 22.82
CA LYS A 40 -44.98 -10.87 23.12
C LYS A 40 -44.13 -11.35 21.93
N ILE A 41 -42.86 -10.97 21.95
CA ILE A 41 -41.81 -11.55 21.13
C ILE A 41 -41.15 -12.65 21.97
N ALA A 42 -41.00 -13.83 21.39
CA ALA A 42 -40.27 -14.93 22.02
C ALA A 42 -38.87 -15.02 21.39
N ASP A 43 -37.88 -14.72 22.22
CA ASP A 43 -36.47 -14.81 21.84
C ASP A 43 -35.98 -16.26 21.81
N ALA A 44 -34.74 -16.47 21.33
CA ALA A 44 -34.12 -17.79 21.24
C ALA A 44 -34.06 -18.49 22.59
N GLY A 45 -34.47 -19.74 22.61
CA GLY A 45 -34.54 -20.55 23.83
C GLY A 45 -35.90 -21.20 24.02
N LEU A 46 -36.22 -21.52 25.28
CA LEU A 46 -37.45 -22.19 25.66
C LEU A 46 -38.55 -21.17 25.96
N THR A 47 -39.64 -21.25 25.24
CA THR A 47 -40.78 -20.35 25.40
C THR A 47 -42.03 -21.13 25.68
N ILE A 48 -42.80 -20.63 26.62
CA ILE A 48 -44.11 -21.18 27.03
C ILE A 48 -45.21 -20.44 26.28
N ILE A 49 -46.02 -21.21 25.54
CA ILE A 49 -47.18 -20.74 24.76
C ILE A 49 -48.43 -21.44 25.30
N ILE A 50 -49.49 -20.68 25.57
CA ILE A 50 -50.76 -21.27 26.03
C ILE A 50 -51.52 -21.78 24.81
N PRO A 51 -51.61 -23.11 24.62
CA PRO A 51 -52.37 -23.65 23.47
C PRO A 51 -53.83 -23.18 23.53
N PHE A 52 -54.44 -23.00 22.34
CA PHE A 52 -55.77 -22.43 22.08
C PHE A 52 -55.84 -20.89 22.17
N PHE A 53 -55.10 -20.22 23.07
CA PHE A 53 -55.17 -18.76 23.22
C PHE A 53 -54.02 -18.05 22.48
N ASP A 54 -52.84 -18.66 22.48
CA ASP A 54 -51.64 -18.09 21.87
C ASP A 54 -51.40 -18.74 20.51
N HIS A 55 -51.12 -17.88 19.52
CA HIS A 55 -50.80 -18.30 18.16
C HIS A 55 -49.47 -17.66 17.70
N VAL A 56 -48.61 -18.46 17.07
CA VAL A 56 -47.39 -17.93 16.46
C VAL A 56 -47.76 -17.31 15.13
N ARG A 57 -47.78 -15.97 15.05
CA ARG A 57 -48.08 -15.21 13.83
C ARG A 57 -47.06 -15.37 12.74
N SER A 58 -45.80 -15.19 13.14
CA SER A 58 -44.66 -15.23 12.22
C SER A 58 -43.39 -15.63 12.92
N VAL A 59 -42.50 -16.25 12.15
CA VAL A 59 -41.10 -16.52 12.54
C VAL A 59 -40.23 -15.56 11.78
N VAL A 60 -39.52 -14.69 12.49
CA VAL A 60 -38.69 -13.65 11.92
C VAL A 60 -37.23 -13.98 12.14
N SER A 61 -36.42 -13.98 11.09
CA SER A 61 -34.96 -14.16 11.18
C SER A 61 -34.30 -12.82 11.43
N LEU A 62 -33.44 -12.76 12.46
CA LEU A 62 -32.62 -11.59 12.79
C LEU A 62 -31.29 -11.60 12.05
N LYS A 63 -31.01 -12.64 11.26
CA LYS A 63 -29.79 -12.70 10.44
C LYS A 63 -29.88 -11.66 9.33
N GLN A 64 -28.71 -11.19 8.88
CA GLN A 64 -28.63 -10.40 7.68
C GLN A 64 -29.19 -11.20 6.50
N GLN A 65 -30.05 -10.56 5.73
CA GLN A 65 -30.69 -11.11 4.54
C GLN A 65 -30.27 -10.34 3.31
N THR A 66 -30.24 -11.02 2.20
CA THR A 66 -29.95 -10.43 0.89
C THR A 66 -31.20 -10.46 0.03
N MET A 67 -31.45 -9.37 -0.67
CA MET A 67 -32.56 -9.26 -1.60
C MET A 67 -32.05 -8.73 -2.93
N ASP A 68 -32.24 -9.51 -3.98
CA ASP A 68 -32.00 -9.06 -5.35
C ASP A 68 -33.18 -8.19 -5.81
N ILE A 69 -32.88 -7.00 -6.30
CA ILE A 69 -33.83 -6.13 -7.00
C ILE A 69 -33.74 -6.48 -8.48
N PRO A 70 -34.86 -6.82 -9.13
CA PRO A 70 -34.84 -7.17 -10.54
C PRO A 70 -34.33 -6.00 -11.39
N PRO A 71 -33.69 -6.29 -12.56
CA PRO A 71 -33.18 -5.26 -13.46
C PRO A 71 -34.23 -4.23 -13.82
N GLN A 72 -33.92 -2.95 -13.65
CA GLN A 72 -34.85 -1.83 -13.90
C GLN A 72 -34.30 -0.92 -14.99
N GLY A 73 -35.17 -0.61 -15.97
CA GLY A 73 -34.91 0.43 -16.96
C GLY A 73 -35.03 1.82 -16.33
N VAL A 74 -33.99 2.61 -16.42
CA VAL A 74 -33.94 3.99 -15.92
C VAL A 74 -33.38 4.89 -17.02
N ILE A 75 -33.90 6.12 -17.11
CA ILE A 75 -33.41 7.12 -18.05
C ILE A 75 -32.49 8.08 -17.31
N THR A 76 -31.29 8.23 -17.81
CA THR A 76 -30.29 9.20 -17.27
C THR A 76 -30.65 10.64 -17.70
N LYS A 77 -29.96 11.62 -17.12
CA LYS A 77 -30.18 13.05 -17.41
C LYS A 77 -29.86 13.40 -18.87
N ASP A 78 -28.90 12.72 -19.49
CA ASP A 78 -28.54 12.82 -20.90
C ASP A 78 -29.44 11.98 -21.84
N ASN A 79 -30.62 11.53 -21.34
CA ASN A 79 -31.66 10.83 -22.07
C ASN A 79 -31.26 9.46 -22.63
N VAL A 80 -30.33 8.77 -21.96
CA VAL A 80 -29.99 7.38 -22.28
C VAL A 80 -30.75 6.43 -21.37
N THR A 81 -31.43 5.42 -21.97
CA THR A 81 -32.09 4.36 -21.18
C THR A 81 -31.07 3.29 -20.81
N ILE A 82 -30.83 3.11 -19.51
CA ILE A 82 -29.94 2.08 -18.98
C ILE A 82 -30.71 1.07 -18.12
N THR A 83 -30.21 -0.14 -18.04
CA THR A 83 -30.72 -1.17 -17.13
C THR A 83 -29.79 -1.31 -15.95
N ILE A 84 -30.34 -1.22 -14.73
CA ILE A 84 -29.57 -1.31 -13.49
C ILE A 84 -30.04 -2.51 -12.68
N ASP A 85 -29.08 -3.31 -12.25
CA ASP A 85 -29.23 -4.46 -11.37
C ASP A 85 -28.68 -4.11 -9.99
N THR A 86 -29.44 -4.41 -8.91
CA THR A 86 -29.08 -3.98 -7.56
C THR A 86 -29.34 -5.08 -6.54
N VAL A 87 -28.51 -5.17 -5.52
CA VAL A 87 -28.70 -6.04 -4.38
C VAL A 87 -28.72 -5.22 -3.08
N VAL A 88 -29.66 -5.55 -2.21
CA VAL A 88 -29.83 -4.90 -0.91
C VAL A 88 -29.54 -5.90 0.20
N PHE A 89 -28.66 -5.52 1.13
CA PHE A 89 -28.35 -6.26 2.34
C PHE A 89 -29.04 -5.58 3.52
N TYR A 90 -29.90 -6.31 4.19
CA TYR A 90 -30.69 -5.77 5.29
C TYR A 90 -30.82 -6.76 6.44
N LYS A 91 -31.14 -6.26 7.62
CA LYS A 91 -31.48 -7.07 8.80
C LYS A 91 -32.67 -6.48 9.52
N ILE A 92 -33.44 -7.34 10.17
CA ILE A 92 -34.59 -6.92 10.98
C ILE A 92 -34.08 -6.61 12.37
N THR A 93 -34.31 -5.38 12.84
CA THR A 93 -33.94 -4.87 14.17
C THR A 93 -35.14 -4.92 15.13
N ASP A 94 -36.34 -4.61 14.61
CA ASP A 94 -37.58 -4.71 15.36
C ASP A 94 -38.57 -5.64 14.67
N PRO A 95 -38.66 -6.91 15.12
CA PRO A 95 -39.53 -7.90 14.49
C PRO A 95 -41.01 -7.56 14.56
N ALA A 96 -41.47 -6.83 15.61
CA ALA A 96 -42.87 -6.44 15.73
C ALA A 96 -43.25 -5.43 14.64
N LYS A 97 -42.44 -4.38 14.45
CA LYS A 97 -42.66 -3.41 13.38
C LYS A 97 -42.63 -4.06 12.02
N ALA A 98 -41.66 -4.98 11.80
CA ALA A 98 -41.53 -5.67 10.51
C ALA A 98 -42.74 -6.50 10.10
N VAL A 99 -43.56 -6.94 11.05
CA VAL A 99 -44.74 -7.77 10.82
C VAL A 99 -46.05 -6.96 10.82
N TYR A 100 -46.15 -5.89 11.63
CA TYR A 100 -47.36 -5.16 11.81
C TYR A 100 -47.45 -3.82 11.09
N GLU A 101 -46.35 -3.14 10.85
CA GLU A 101 -46.32 -1.81 10.19
C GLU A 101 -46.39 -1.91 8.67
N ILE A 102 -45.97 -3.04 8.11
CA ILE A 102 -46.00 -3.23 6.64
C ILE A 102 -46.52 -4.61 6.25
N GLN A 103 -47.33 -4.69 5.22
CA GLN A 103 -47.88 -5.95 4.74
C GLN A 103 -46.81 -6.92 4.21
N SER A 104 -45.79 -6.38 3.51
CA SER A 104 -44.67 -7.15 2.98
C SER A 104 -43.42 -6.30 2.98
N LEU A 105 -42.55 -6.54 3.94
CA LEU A 105 -41.27 -5.82 4.08
C LEU A 105 -40.44 -5.92 2.79
N LYS A 106 -40.33 -7.12 2.22
CA LYS A 106 -39.55 -7.33 0.99
C LYS A 106 -40.04 -6.48 -0.16
N LYS A 107 -41.37 -6.48 -0.43
CA LYS A 107 -41.94 -5.66 -1.50
C LYS A 107 -41.82 -4.15 -1.23
N GLY A 108 -41.94 -3.76 0.03
CA GLY A 108 -41.75 -2.36 0.42
C GLY A 108 -40.33 -1.87 0.12
N ILE A 109 -39.32 -2.63 0.52
CA ILE A 109 -37.91 -2.31 0.24
C ILE A 109 -37.68 -2.33 -1.30
N GLU A 110 -38.17 -3.33 -2.02
CA GLU A 110 -38.03 -3.44 -3.47
C GLU A 110 -38.57 -2.20 -4.19
N TYR A 111 -39.81 -1.81 -3.95
CA TYR A 111 -40.42 -0.65 -4.60
C TYR A 111 -39.73 0.65 -4.21
N LEU A 112 -39.33 0.79 -2.95
CA LEU A 112 -38.58 1.96 -2.50
C LEU A 112 -37.19 2.04 -3.18
N ALA A 113 -36.49 0.92 -3.29
CA ALA A 113 -35.21 0.86 -4.00
C ALA A 113 -35.36 1.24 -5.48
N ILE A 114 -36.33 0.67 -6.18
CA ILE A 114 -36.59 0.97 -7.60
C ILE A 114 -36.89 2.45 -7.82
N THR A 115 -37.73 3.05 -6.97
CA THR A 115 -38.08 4.48 -7.10
C THR A 115 -36.90 5.40 -6.76
N THR A 116 -36.11 5.05 -5.74
CA THR A 116 -34.93 5.82 -5.34
C THR A 116 -33.82 5.73 -6.37
N ILE A 117 -33.54 4.54 -6.92
CA ILE A 117 -32.58 4.36 -8.03
C ILE A 117 -32.95 5.26 -9.20
N ARG A 118 -34.25 5.26 -9.60
CA ARG A 118 -34.74 6.09 -10.70
C ARG A 118 -34.55 7.58 -10.44
N ASP A 119 -34.77 8.04 -9.20
CA ASP A 119 -34.60 9.44 -8.83
C ASP A 119 -33.12 9.86 -8.81
N ILE A 120 -32.23 9.02 -8.29
CA ILE A 120 -30.79 9.32 -8.22
C ILE A 120 -30.18 9.34 -9.63
N VAL A 121 -30.40 8.27 -10.40
CA VAL A 121 -29.81 8.10 -11.73
C VAL A 121 -30.39 9.07 -12.74
N GLY A 122 -31.68 9.39 -12.63
CA GLY A 122 -32.31 10.39 -13.49
C GLY A 122 -31.73 11.81 -13.36
N LYS A 123 -30.94 12.08 -12.33
CA LYS A 123 -30.25 13.35 -12.11
C LYS A 123 -28.77 13.32 -12.54
N MET A 124 -28.25 12.17 -12.95
CA MET A 124 -26.85 11.93 -13.31
C MET A 124 -26.70 11.67 -14.80
N ASP A 125 -25.58 12.09 -15.36
CA ASP A 125 -25.21 11.72 -16.72
C ASP A 125 -24.72 10.26 -16.78
N LEU A 126 -24.71 9.65 -17.95
CA LEU A 126 -24.32 8.24 -18.12
C LEU A 126 -22.91 7.96 -17.61
N ASP A 127 -21.94 8.79 -17.99
CA ASP A 127 -20.53 8.64 -17.56
C ASP A 127 -20.36 8.79 -16.05
N GLU A 128 -21.15 9.71 -15.44
CA GLU A 128 -21.16 9.90 -13.99
C GLU A 128 -21.76 8.68 -13.30
N THR A 129 -22.78 8.06 -13.86
CA THR A 129 -23.41 6.85 -13.30
C THR A 129 -22.43 5.67 -13.27
N PHE A 130 -21.55 5.54 -14.26
CA PHE A 130 -20.50 4.50 -14.27
C PHE A 130 -19.36 4.78 -13.32
N SER A 131 -18.94 6.03 -13.23
CA SER A 131 -17.76 6.42 -12.43
C SER A 131 -18.06 6.58 -10.94
N SER A 132 -19.31 6.89 -10.58
CA SER A 132 -19.71 7.24 -9.22
C SER A 132 -20.59 6.19 -8.54
N ARG A 133 -20.39 4.90 -8.85
CA ARG A 133 -21.17 3.79 -8.28
C ARG A 133 -21.21 3.81 -6.75
N ASP A 134 -20.07 4.06 -6.13
CA ASP A 134 -19.96 4.12 -4.65
C ASP A 134 -20.83 5.24 -4.07
N ALA A 135 -20.82 6.41 -4.69
CA ALA A 135 -21.66 7.53 -4.27
C ALA A 135 -23.15 7.24 -4.44
N ILE A 136 -23.55 6.50 -5.48
CA ILE A 136 -24.92 6.04 -5.69
C ILE A 136 -25.32 5.04 -4.62
N ASN A 137 -24.46 4.04 -4.33
CA ASN A 137 -24.67 3.02 -3.32
C ASN A 137 -24.88 3.65 -1.93
N ASP A 138 -24.04 4.63 -1.56
CA ASP A 138 -24.15 5.35 -0.29
C ASP A 138 -25.44 6.18 -0.20
N LYS A 139 -25.81 6.91 -1.24
CA LYS A 139 -27.07 7.67 -1.28
C LYS A 139 -28.27 6.75 -1.17
N LEU A 140 -28.27 5.63 -1.92
CA LEU A 140 -29.31 4.61 -1.84
C LEU A 140 -29.42 4.06 -0.43
N ARG A 141 -28.30 3.68 0.18
CA ARG A 141 -28.28 3.14 1.55
C ARG A 141 -28.89 4.10 2.54
N VAL A 142 -28.52 5.38 2.52
CA VAL A 142 -29.02 6.39 3.45
C VAL A 142 -30.53 6.59 3.31
N ILE A 143 -31.03 6.77 2.08
CA ILE A 143 -32.44 7.00 1.83
C ILE A 143 -33.29 5.77 2.18
N LEU A 144 -32.80 4.58 1.84
CA LEU A 144 -33.49 3.34 2.13
C LEU A 144 -33.51 3.06 3.64
N ASP A 145 -32.39 3.26 4.35
CA ASP A 145 -32.28 3.04 5.79
C ASP A 145 -33.24 3.96 6.57
N GLU A 146 -33.26 5.26 6.23
CA GLU A 146 -34.19 6.22 6.84
C GLU A 146 -35.66 5.83 6.63
N ALA A 147 -36.01 5.41 5.42
CA ALA A 147 -37.39 5.04 5.11
C ALA A 147 -37.82 3.70 5.74
N THR A 148 -36.88 2.74 5.90
CA THR A 148 -37.18 1.40 6.45
C THR A 148 -37.12 1.33 7.97
N ASP A 149 -36.57 2.35 8.64
CA ASP A 149 -36.51 2.40 10.11
C ASP A 149 -37.90 2.32 10.77
N GLN A 150 -38.90 2.96 10.17
CA GLN A 150 -40.30 2.84 10.60
C GLN A 150 -40.82 1.40 10.56
N TRP A 151 -40.28 0.54 9.69
CA TRP A 151 -40.62 -0.87 9.58
C TRP A 151 -39.73 -1.79 10.43
N GLY A 152 -38.88 -1.21 11.27
CA GLY A 152 -37.95 -1.97 12.11
C GLY A 152 -36.91 -2.78 11.31
N CYS A 153 -36.53 -2.27 10.18
CA CYS A 153 -35.54 -2.88 9.28
C CYS A 153 -34.37 -1.92 9.09
N LYS A 154 -33.16 -2.43 9.20
CA LYS A 154 -31.92 -1.68 8.94
C LYS A 154 -31.28 -2.13 7.64
N ILE A 155 -30.97 -1.17 6.80
CA ILE A 155 -30.20 -1.41 5.56
C ILE A 155 -28.72 -1.31 5.87
N ASP A 156 -28.03 -2.43 5.80
CA ASP A 156 -26.58 -2.45 6.07
C ASP A 156 -25.79 -1.94 4.85
N ARG A 157 -26.17 -2.39 3.66
CA ARG A 157 -25.49 -2.04 2.40
C ARG A 157 -26.40 -2.19 1.19
N VAL A 158 -26.18 -1.35 0.18
CA VAL A 158 -26.79 -1.46 -1.15
C VAL A 158 -25.66 -1.51 -2.17
N GLU A 159 -25.76 -2.38 -3.13
CA GLU A 159 -24.74 -2.57 -4.17
C GLU A 159 -25.39 -2.65 -5.55
N ILE A 160 -24.89 -1.85 -6.47
CA ILE A 160 -25.20 -1.99 -7.88
C ILE A 160 -24.39 -3.15 -8.44
N LYS A 161 -25.04 -4.19 -8.94
CA LYS A 161 -24.42 -5.35 -9.55
C LYS A 161 -23.90 -5.04 -10.94
N ASP A 162 -24.78 -4.52 -11.78
CA ASP A 162 -24.48 -4.17 -13.16
C ASP A 162 -25.26 -2.95 -13.63
N ILE A 163 -24.66 -2.22 -14.58
CA ILE A 163 -25.26 -1.12 -15.30
C ILE A 163 -25.06 -1.40 -16.78
N THR A 164 -26.16 -1.73 -17.47
CA THR A 164 -26.14 -2.14 -18.88
C THR A 164 -26.76 -1.05 -19.75
N PRO A 165 -25.97 -0.33 -20.56
CA PRO A 165 -26.49 0.61 -21.56
C PRO A 165 -27.01 -0.15 -22.80
N PRO A 166 -27.78 0.51 -23.68
CA PRO A 166 -28.16 -0.04 -24.99
C PRO A 166 -26.92 -0.40 -25.81
N ALA A 167 -27.04 -1.39 -26.70
CA ALA A 167 -25.95 -1.91 -27.50
C ALA A 167 -25.23 -0.82 -28.32
N ASP A 168 -25.99 0.06 -28.95
CA ASP A 168 -25.45 1.14 -29.79
C ASP A 168 -24.56 2.11 -28.98
N ILE A 169 -25.00 2.44 -27.79
CA ILE A 169 -24.24 3.33 -26.87
C ILE A 169 -23.00 2.63 -26.37
N ARG A 170 -23.12 1.36 -25.99
CA ARG A 170 -21.97 0.56 -25.54
C ARG A 170 -20.88 0.47 -26.60
N ASP A 171 -21.26 0.20 -27.87
CA ASP A 171 -20.32 0.10 -28.98
C ASP A 171 -19.66 1.45 -29.29
N ALA A 172 -20.40 2.56 -29.16
CA ALA A 172 -19.85 3.91 -29.31
C ALA A 172 -18.85 4.24 -28.19
N MET A 173 -19.20 3.95 -26.93
CA MET A 173 -18.32 4.14 -25.76
C MET A 173 -17.06 3.28 -25.86
N GLU A 174 -17.17 2.03 -26.32
CA GLU A 174 -16.00 1.16 -26.51
C GLU A 174 -15.03 1.74 -27.53
N LYS A 175 -15.53 2.23 -28.66
CA LYS A 175 -14.69 2.89 -29.69
C LYS A 175 -14.04 4.15 -29.15
N GLN A 176 -14.79 4.98 -28.42
CA GLN A 176 -14.28 6.20 -27.79
C GLN A 176 -13.18 5.88 -26.76
N MET A 177 -13.43 4.93 -25.86
CA MET A 177 -12.45 4.51 -24.85
C MET A 177 -11.19 3.92 -25.47
N ASN A 178 -11.33 3.12 -26.53
CA ASN A 178 -10.17 2.57 -27.25
C ASN A 178 -9.36 3.68 -27.92
N ALA A 179 -9.99 4.67 -28.53
CA ALA A 179 -9.31 5.83 -29.08
C ALA A 179 -8.58 6.67 -28.03
N GLU A 180 -9.22 6.89 -26.87
CA GLU A 180 -8.60 7.62 -25.77
C GLU A 180 -7.43 6.85 -25.14
N ARG A 181 -7.56 5.54 -24.92
CA ARG A 181 -6.47 4.67 -24.47
C ARG A 181 -5.29 4.70 -25.44
N ASN A 182 -5.54 4.60 -26.74
CA ASN A 182 -4.50 4.69 -27.75
C ASN A 182 -3.81 6.05 -27.74
N LYS A 183 -4.56 7.15 -27.61
CA LYS A 183 -3.99 8.49 -27.48
C LYS A 183 -3.10 8.61 -26.24
N ARG A 184 -3.59 8.15 -25.08
CA ARG A 184 -2.79 8.16 -23.84
C ARG A 184 -1.52 7.29 -23.96
N ALA A 185 -1.63 6.12 -24.58
CA ALA A 185 -0.48 5.23 -24.81
C ALA A 185 0.59 5.91 -25.68
N LEU A 186 0.21 6.59 -26.77
CA LEU A 186 1.13 7.34 -27.62
C LEU A 186 1.80 8.51 -26.91
N ILE A 187 1.04 9.24 -26.06
CA ILE A 187 1.61 10.33 -25.25
C ILE A 187 2.63 9.79 -24.26
N LEU A 188 2.27 8.74 -23.49
CA LEU A 188 3.17 8.11 -22.52
C LEU A 188 4.43 7.54 -23.18
N GLN A 189 4.28 6.94 -24.37
CA GLN A 189 5.42 6.45 -25.13
C GLN A 189 6.35 7.60 -25.54
N ALA A 190 5.81 8.68 -26.12
CA ALA A 190 6.60 9.84 -26.52
C ALA A 190 7.29 10.53 -25.31
N GLU A 191 6.60 10.62 -24.18
CA GLU A 191 7.20 11.13 -22.93
C GLU A 191 8.31 10.21 -22.42
N GLY A 192 8.10 8.89 -22.46
CA GLY A 192 9.10 7.89 -22.08
C GLY A 192 10.36 7.95 -22.98
N GLU A 193 10.19 8.07 -24.29
CA GLU A 193 11.29 8.24 -25.26
C GLU A 193 12.06 9.54 -25.01
N ARG A 194 11.35 10.64 -24.78
CA ARG A 194 11.95 11.94 -24.43
C ARG A 194 12.75 11.86 -23.14
N GLN A 195 12.16 11.29 -22.08
CA GLN A 195 12.83 11.17 -20.79
C GLN A 195 14.05 10.25 -20.87
N SER A 196 13.94 9.15 -21.59
CA SER A 196 15.07 8.24 -21.86
C SER A 196 16.21 8.94 -22.60
N ALA A 197 15.90 9.73 -23.63
CA ALA A 197 16.90 10.50 -24.38
C ALA A 197 17.60 11.55 -23.50
N ILE A 198 16.85 12.25 -22.64
CA ILE A 198 17.41 13.22 -21.69
C ILE A 198 18.36 12.52 -20.71
N THR A 199 17.90 11.43 -20.07
CA THR A 199 18.68 10.68 -19.09
C THR A 199 19.97 10.12 -19.72
N LEU A 200 19.90 9.61 -20.95
CA LEU A 200 21.08 9.15 -21.68
C LEU A 200 22.05 10.29 -22.00
N ALA A 201 21.53 11.45 -22.39
CA ALA A 201 22.39 12.62 -22.66
C ALA A 201 23.07 13.15 -21.39
N GLU A 202 22.33 13.20 -20.28
CA GLU A 202 22.87 13.58 -18.97
C GLU A 202 23.93 12.59 -18.50
N GLY A 203 23.67 11.29 -18.59
CA GLY A 203 24.64 10.25 -18.25
C GLY A 203 25.93 10.32 -19.11
N LYS A 204 25.80 10.57 -20.41
CA LYS A 204 26.98 10.79 -21.27
C LYS A 204 27.77 12.03 -20.89
N LYS A 205 27.09 13.12 -20.57
CA LYS A 205 27.73 14.37 -20.10
C LYS A 205 28.48 14.12 -18.79
N GLU A 206 27.87 13.46 -17.84
CA GLU A 206 28.46 13.17 -16.53
C GLU A 206 29.68 12.23 -16.66
N ALA A 207 29.55 11.19 -17.48
CA ALA A 207 30.67 10.30 -17.80
C ALA A 207 31.85 11.04 -18.45
N ALA A 208 31.60 11.93 -19.40
CA ALA A 208 32.65 12.74 -20.03
C ALA A 208 33.33 13.72 -19.03
N ILE A 209 32.57 14.30 -18.12
CA ILE A 209 33.13 15.17 -17.07
C ILE A 209 34.03 14.36 -16.12
N LEU A 210 33.55 13.19 -15.64
CA LEU A 210 34.33 12.31 -14.77
C LEU A 210 35.62 11.80 -15.44
N GLU A 211 35.57 11.47 -16.73
CA GLU A 211 36.74 11.06 -17.51
C GLU A 211 37.76 12.19 -17.64
N ALA A 212 37.30 13.42 -17.93
CA ALA A 212 38.16 14.60 -18.00
C ALA A 212 38.80 14.97 -16.65
N GLU A 213 38.05 14.83 -15.56
CA GLU A 213 38.55 15.02 -14.21
C GLU A 213 39.59 13.96 -13.82
N ALA A 214 39.33 12.70 -14.13
CA ALA A 214 40.27 11.59 -13.90
C ALA A 214 41.57 11.78 -14.70
N ASP A 215 41.49 12.19 -15.94
CA ASP A 215 42.64 12.52 -16.77
C ASP A 215 43.46 13.69 -16.22
N LYS A 216 42.77 14.74 -15.79
CA LYS A 216 43.42 15.89 -15.13
C LYS A 216 44.14 15.47 -13.87
N GLU A 217 43.49 14.71 -13.00
CA GLU A 217 44.09 14.24 -11.76
C GLU A 217 45.25 13.28 -12.00
N SER A 218 45.15 12.40 -12.99
CA SER A 218 46.22 11.51 -13.40
C SER A 218 47.47 12.30 -13.86
N LYS A 219 47.27 13.33 -14.71
CA LYS A 219 48.37 14.22 -15.18
C LYS A 219 49.01 14.98 -14.04
N ILE A 220 48.23 15.51 -13.10
CA ILE A 220 48.73 16.20 -11.91
C ILE A 220 49.57 15.24 -11.02
N ARG A 221 49.04 14.04 -10.78
CA ARG A 221 49.77 13.03 -9.98
C ARG A 221 51.06 12.58 -10.63
N ARG A 222 51.08 12.41 -12.00
CA ARG A 222 52.31 12.09 -12.74
C ARG A 222 53.33 13.23 -12.65
N ALA A 223 52.89 14.47 -12.91
CA ALA A 223 53.79 15.63 -12.80
C ALA A 223 54.35 15.84 -11.37
N ALA A 224 53.55 15.62 -10.37
CA ALA A 224 54.01 15.65 -8.96
C ALA A 224 55.03 14.54 -8.66
N GLY A 225 54.78 13.32 -9.16
CA GLY A 225 55.71 12.19 -9.02
C GLY A 225 57.03 12.41 -9.74
N GLU A 226 57.02 12.99 -10.95
CA GLU A 226 58.22 13.35 -11.73
C GLU A 226 59.00 14.47 -11.02
N ALA A 227 58.33 15.50 -10.51
CA ALA A 227 58.98 16.57 -9.75
C ALA A 227 59.63 16.05 -8.47
N GLU A 228 59.00 15.14 -7.74
CA GLU A 228 59.56 14.52 -6.56
C GLU A 228 60.75 13.61 -6.86
N ALA A 229 60.68 12.86 -7.97
CA ALA A 229 61.77 12.03 -8.44
C ALA A 229 63.00 12.88 -8.87
N ILE A 230 62.80 13.98 -9.60
CA ILE A 230 63.88 14.92 -9.96
C ILE A 230 64.48 15.54 -8.69
N LYS A 231 63.66 15.92 -7.71
CA LYS A 231 64.15 16.49 -6.46
C LYS A 231 65.02 15.50 -5.66
N LYS A 232 64.57 14.23 -5.56
CA LYS A 232 65.37 13.17 -4.92
C LYS A 232 66.69 12.88 -5.65
N VAL A 233 66.68 12.89 -6.97
CA VAL A 233 67.91 12.73 -7.76
C VAL A 233 68.85 13.92 -7.58
N ALA A 234 68.34 15.15 -7.51
CA ALA A 234 69.15 16.34 -7.25
C ALA A 234 69.73 16.33 -5.85
N GLU A 235 68.98 15.93 -4.83
CA GLU A 235 69.46 15.78 -3.43
C GLU A 235 70.56 14.69 -3.35
N ALA A 236 70.34 13.53 -3.99
CA ALA A 236 71.33 12.47 -4.03
C ALA A 236 72.65 12.93 -4.70
N LYS A 237 72.58 13.67 -5.82
CA LYS A 237 73.78 14.24 -6.48
C LYS A 237 74.41 15.31 -5.63
N ALA A 238 73.70 16.10 -4.90
CA ALA A 238 74.28 17.09 -3.95
C ALA A 238 75.05 16.39 -2.79
N GLU A 239 74.46 15.33 -2.25
CA GLU A 239 75.13 14.53 -1.18
C GLU A 239 76.41 13.83 -1.72
N GLU A 240 76.35 13.28 -2.97
CA GLU A 240 77.55 12.71 -3.62
C GLU A 240 78.60 13.77 -3.84
N ALA A 241 78.27 14.96 -4.28
CA ALA A 241 79.17 16.07 -4.48
C ALA A 241 79.73 16.58 -3.12
N GLU A 242 78.98 16.60 -2.03
CA GLU A 242 79.50 16.92 -0.71
C GLU A 242 80.43 15.84 -0.18
N ARG A 243 80.15 14.55 -0.41
CA ARG A 243 81.02 13.45 -0.05
C ARG A 243 82.38 13.54 -0.80
N ALA A 244 82.31 13.75 -2.11
CA ALA A 244 83.48 13.90 -2.95
C ALA A 244 84.36 15.08 -2.47
N LYS A 245 83.78 16.25 -2.12
CA LYS A 245 84.53 17.37 -1.54
C LYS A 245 85.14 17.07 -0.15
N ARG A 246 84.39 16.28 0.65
CA ARG A 246 84.89 15.85 1.97
C ARG A 246 86.10 14.89 1.87
N ASP A 247 85.98 13.96 0.91
CA ASP A 247 87.05 12.99 0.63
C ASP A 247 88.28 13.68 0.04
N GLU A 248 88.07 14.70 -0.85
CA GLU A 248 89.16 15.53 -1.39
C GLU A 248 89.86 16.35 -0.29
N MET A 249 89.09 16.97 0.63
CA MET A 249 89.68 17.68 1.80
C MET A 249 90.41 16.75 2.78
N LEU A 250 89.90 15.52 2.96
CA LEU A 250 90.57 14.51 3.79
C LEU A 250 91.90 14.09 3.13
N ALA A 251 91.87 13.87 1.80
CA ALA A 251 93.09 13.54 1.05
C ALA A 251 94.15 14.69 1.09
N GLU A 252 93.75 15.97 1.01
CA GLU A 252 94.60 17.13 1.15
C GLU A 252 95.18 17.20 2.55
N MET A 253 94.37 17.00 3.63
CA MET A 253 94.83 16.97 4.99
C MET A 253 95.83 15.81 5.26
N GLU A 254 95.57 14.61 4.70
CA GLU A 254 96.51 13.47 4.84
C GLU A 254 97.84 13.76 4.10
N ALA A 255 97.80 14.42 2.95
CA ALA A 255 98.93 14.82 2.14
C ALA A 255 99.79 15.89 2.91
N GLU A 256 99.14 16.90 3.58
CA GLU A 256 99.76 17.87 4.39
C GLU A 256 100.41 17.21 5.63
N ALA A 257 99.65 16.30 6.31
CA ALA A 257 100.21 15.59 7.45
C ALA A 257 101.40 14.69 7.11
N GLN A 258 101.43 14.06 5.96
CA GLN A 258 102.56 13.29 5.46
C GLN A 258 103.78 14.20 5.10
N SER A 259 103.52 15.40 4.51
CA SER A 259 104.63 16.35 4.23
C SER A 259 105.22 16.91 5.52
N GLU A 260 104.43 17.18 6.53
CA GLU A 260 104.95 17.57 7.85
C GLU A 260 105.74 16.43 8.51
N HIS A 261 105.25 15.20 8.39
CA HIS A 261 106.00 14.03 8.96
C HIS A 261 107.29 13.76 8.22
N ASP A 262 107.39 13.93 6.89
CA ASP A 262 108.60 13.81 6.12
C ASP A 262 109.59 14.97 6.41
N ALA A 263 109.05 16.20 6.60
CA ALA A 263 109.89 17.34 7.02
C ALA A 263 110.48 17.16 8.41
N SER A 264 109.71 16.62 9.33
CA SER A 264 110.19 16.27 10.71
C SER A 264 111.26 15.15 10.72
N ASN A 265 111.10 14.15 9.82
CA ASN A 265 112.06 13.08 9.66
C ASN A 265 113.38 13.60 9.04
N VAL A 266 113.38 14.57 8.15
CA VAL A 266 114.58 15.21 7.58
C VAL A 266 115.32 16.04 8.60
N GLU A 267 114.62 16.76 9.53
CA GLU A 267 115.25 17.46 10.61
C GLU A 267 115.98 16.50 11.61
N VAL A 268 115.29 15.39 11.96
CA VAL A 268 115.92 14.36 12.87
C VAL A 268 117.11 13.68 12.22
N ILE A 269 117.16 13.49 10.90
CA ILE A 269 118.31 12.93 10.17
C ILE A 269 119.44 13.94 10.09
N ASN A 270 119.17 15.24 9.90
CA ASN A 270 120.17 16.30 9.91
C ASN A 270 120.75 16.54 11.29
N GLU A 271 119.99 16.44 12.40
CA GLU A 271 120.58 16.50 13.77
C GLU A 271 121.50 15.31 14.06
N LYS A 272 121.10 14.07 13.64
CA LYS A 272 122.01 12.90 13.83
C LYS A 272 123.30 12.97 13.05
N ASN A 273 123.30 13.52 11.84
CA ASN A 273 124.47 13.70 10.99
C ASN A 273 125.43 14.78 11.58
N ASN A 274 124.92 15.83 12.25
CA ASN A 274 125.70 16.86 12.91
C ASN A 274 126.32 16.38 14.29
N GLU A 275 125.68 15.39 14.92
CA GLU A 275 126.25 14.78 16.16
C GLU A 275 127.36 13.77 15.83
N GLU A 276 127.35 13.11 14.63
CA GLU A 276 128.44 12.23 14.21
C GLU A 276 129.67 12.94 13.71
N GLU A 277 129.55 14.18 13.14
CA GLU A 277 130.68 14.99 12.68
C GLU A 277 131.48 15.65 13.89
N ASN A 278 130.77 15.94 15.00
CA ASN A 278 131.35 16.54 16.19
C ASN A 278 132.10 15.56 17.14
N ASN A 279 132.07 14.25 16.83
CA ASN A 279 132.72 13.20 17.60
C ASN A 279 133.99 12.65 16.93
N GLN A 280 134.53 13.33 15.89
CA GLN A 280 135.80 12.95 15.21
C GLN A 280 136.82 14.07 15.15
N GLU A 281 136.79 15.05 16.11
CA GLU A 281 138.03 15.86 16.39
C GLU A 281 138.55 15.67 17.78
#